data_31ce5488025a4631df81fc74cb6201c6
#
_entry.id   31ce5488025a4631df81fc74cb6201c6
#
_cell.length_a   1.000
_cell.length_b   1.000
_cell.length_c   1.000
_cell.angle_alpha   90.00
_cell.angle_beta   90.00
_cell.angle_gamma   90.00
#
_symmetry.space_group_name_H-M   'P 1'
#
loop_
_entity.id
_entity.type
_entity.pdbx_description
1 polymer ?
#
loop_
_entity_poly.entity_id
_entity_poly.type
_entity_poly.pdbx_seq_one_letter_code
_entity_poly.pdbx_strand_id
1 'polypeptide(L)'
;TSPPPTTELEAVNIMLSGIGEAPVNSLSEVTADVSLARHILNETSREVQLEGLQWNVEDNYPLTPDIHGLIKLHPSIVRVHFREPTDRELTIRGNQVYDRINHTFTFPQGTAIFCTVTLLLPFEQLPEAARRYTTLKALRIFQERVVGSQVLSQYQQADEARARVQLMGEERRQDRPNLLMGTYPPVGTWRVRDAVMRRNNTTRRLGF
;
A
#
# COMPACT_ATOMS: atom_id res chain seq x y z
N THR A 1 -26.12 -17.75 -6.72
CA THR A 1 -24.70 -17.79 -6.35
C THR A 1 -24.10 -16.43 -6.66
N SER A 2 -23.46 -15.79 -5.68
CA SER A 2 -22.72 -14.53 -5.93
C SER A 2 -21.57 -14.82 -6.91
N PRO A 3 -21.25 -13.88 -7.82
CA PRO A 3 -20.06 -14.00 -8.63
C PRO A 3 -18.82 -14.08 -7.72
N PRO A 4 -17.80 -14.86 -8.08
CA PRO A 4 -16.56 -14.89 -7.33
C PRO A 4 -15.83 -13.54 -7.44
N PRO A 5 -14.96 -13.20 -6.49
CA PRO A 5 -14.13 -12.03 -6.60
C PRO A 5 -13.13 -12.15 -7.76
N THR A 6 -12.72 -11.02 -8.34
CA THR A 6 -11.79 -10.93 -9.47
C THR A 6 -10.47 -11.67 -9.17
N THR A 7 -10.12 -12.65 -10.00
CA THR A 7 -8.84 -13.39 -9.89
C THR A 7 -7.74 -12.74 -10.74
N GLU A 8 -6.45 -13.12 -10.50
CA GLU A 8 -5.35 -12.66 -11.36
C GLU A 8 -5.57 -13.05 -12.83
N LEU A 9 -6.07 -14.26 -13.09
CA LEU A 9 -6.40 -14.73 -14.44
C LEU A 9 -7.48 -13.86 -15.08
N GLU A 10 -8.54 -13.54 -14.36
CA GLU A 10 -9.60 -12.67 -14.87
C GLU A 10 -9.08 -11.25 -15.15
N ALA A 11 -8.25 -10.70 -14.27
CA ALA A 11 -7.61 -9.41 -14.47
C ALA A 11 -6.75 -9.39 -15.75
N VAL A 12 -5.93 -10.41 -15.97
CA VAL A 12 -5.13 -10.57 -17.20
C VAL A 12 -6.03 -10.69 -18.43
N ASN A 13 -7.12 -11.47 -18.37
CA ASN A 13 -8.07 -11.61 -19.48
C ASN A 13 -8.79 -10.29 -19.81
N ILE A 14 -9.11 -9.48 -18.81
CA ILE A 14 -9.63 -8.13 -19.02
C ILE A 14 -8.61 -7.26 -19.77
N MET A 15 -7.33 -7.36 -19.41
CA MET A 15 -6.26 -6.62 -20.09
C MET A 15 -6.08 -7.07 -21.54
N LEU A 16 -6.06 -8.37 -21.80
CA LEU A 16 -5.97 -8.94 -23.17
C LEU A 16 -7.14 -8.49 -24.03
N SER A 17 -8.37 -8.56 -23.50
CA SER A 17 -9.57 -8.10 -24.21
C SER A 17 -9.50 -6.61 -24.58
N GLY A 18 -8.84 -5.80 -23.77
CA GLY A 18 -8.65 -4.37 -24.01
C GLY A 18 -7.76 -4.03 -25.20
N ILE A 19 -6.96 -4.98 -25.69
CA ILE A 19 -6.16 -4.85 -26.92
C ILE A 19 -6.71 -5.71 -28.08
N GLY A 20 -7.85 -6.40 -27.86
CA GLY A 20 -8.48 -7.25 -28.86
C GLY A 20 -7.94 -8.68 -28.92
N GLU A 21 -7.11 -9.08 -27.98
CA GLU A 21 -6.60 -10.46 -27.88
C GLU A 21 -7.61 -11.40 -27.20
N ALA A 22 -7.52 -12.68 -27.56
CA ALA A 22 -8.36 -13.72 -26.98
C ALA A 22 -7.99 -13.99 -25.52
N PRO A 23 -8.99 -14.30 -24.67
CA PRO A 23 -8.72 -14.69 -23.28
C PRO A 23 -8.00 -16.03 -23.21
N VAL A 24 -7.15 -16.20 -22.19
CA VAL A 24 -6.45 -17.46 -21.91
C VAL A 24 -7.15 -18.22 -20.79
N ASN A 25 -7.02 -19.55 -20.81
CA ASN A 25 -7.63 -20.40 -19.77
C ASN A 25 -6.72 -20.61 -18.56
N SER A 26 -5.43 -20.30 -18.69
CA SER A 26 -4.45 -20.44 -17.62
C SER A 26 -3.32 -19.43 -17.75
N LEU A 27 -2.79 -18.93 -16.64
CA LEU A 27 -1.61 -18.09 -16.60
C LEU A 27 -0.31 -18.84 -16.93
N SER A 28 -0.37 -20.17 -17.08
CA SER A 28 0.73 -20.99 -17.58
C SER A 28 0.87 -20.95 -19.12
N GLU A 29 -0.14 -20.44 -19.81
CA GLU A 29 -0.06 -20.19 -21.25
C GLU A 29 0.83 -18.95 -21.49
N VAL A 30 2.12 -19.20 -21.72
CA VAL A 30 3.13 -18.12 -21.82
C VAL A 30 3.17 -17.56 -23.27
N THR A 31 2.29 -16.59 -23.55
CA THR A 31 2.46 -15.71 -24.71
C THR A 31 3.18 -14.43 -24.28
N ALA A 32 3.71 -13.67 -25.25
CA ALA A 32 4.37 -12.40 -24.96
C ALA A 32 3.40 -11.42 -24.26
N ASP A 33 2.15 -11.36 -24.74
CA ASP A 33 1.12 -10.45 -24.23
C ASP A 33 0.65 -10.84 -22.83
N VAL A 34 0.46 -12.13 -22.53
CA VAL A 34 0.16 -12.63 -21.18
C VAL A 34 1.28 -12.30 -20.20
N SER A 35 2.53 -12.51 -20.62
CA SER A 35 3.70 -12.21 -19.78
C SER A 35 3.81 -10.71 -19.49
N LEU A 36 3.60 -9.87 -20.49
CA LEU A 36 3.62 -8.42 -20.36
C LEU A 36 2.45 -7.92 -19.50
N ALA A 37 1.23 -8.45 -19.72
CA ALA A 37 0.05 -8.11 -18.91
C ALA A 37 0.25 -8.44 -17.43
N ARG A 38 0.76 -9.63 -17.12
CA ARG A 38 1.09 -10.03 -15.74
C ARG A 38 2.16 -9.14 -15.13
N HIS A 39 3.20 -8.79 -15.88
CA HIS A 39 4.25 -7.89 -15.40
C HIS A 39 3.67 -6.52 -15.03
N ILE A 40 2.87 -5.93 -15.90
CA ILE A 40 2.23 -4.64 -15.67
C ILE A 40 1.22 -4.70 -14.51
N LEU A 41 0.43 -5.78 -14.41
CA LEU A 41 -0.50 -5.98 -13.30
C LEU A 41 0.23 -6.00 -11.96
N ASN A 42 1.33 -6.75 -11.87
CA ASN A 42 2.15 -6.84 -10.65
C ASN A 42 2.84 -5.52 -10.31
N GLU A 43 3.36 -4.79 -11.31
CA GLU A 43 3.96 -3.46 -11.13
C GLU A 43 2.92 -2.48 -10.58
N THR A 44 1.74 -2.44 -11.21
CA THR A 44 0.62 -1.57 -10.82
C THR A 44 0.09 -1.94 -9.42
N SER A 45 -0.01 -3.24 -9.11
CA SER A 45 -0.43 -3.71 -7.78
C SER A 45 0.52 -3.22 -6.69
N ARG A 46 1.83 -3.29 -6.91
CA ARG A 46 2.81 -2.74 -5.98
C ARG A 46 2.66 -1.24 -5.81
N GLU A 47 2.46 -0.51 -6.90
CA GLU A 47 2.28 0.95 -6.84
C GLU A 47 1.04 1.33 -6.01
N VAL A 48 -0.11 0.66 -6.23
CA VAL A 48 -1.34 0.90 -5.47
C VAL A 48 -1.14 0.57 -3.98
N GLN A 49 -0.48 -0.54 -3.67
CA GLN A 49 -0.24 -0.96 -2.30
C GLN A 49 0.76 -0.05 -1.55
N LEU A 50 1.70 0.58 -2.27
CA LEU A 50 2.63 1.54 -1.69
C LEU A 50 1.94 2.83 -1.22
N GLU A 51 0.70 3.10 -1.62
CA GLU A 51 -0.09 4.19 -1.06
C GLU A 51 -0.32 4.01 0.45
N GLY A 52 -0.35 2.78 0.93
CA GLY A 52 -0.56 2.45 2.35
C GLY A 52 -2.02 2.61 2.73
N LEU A 53 -2.85 1.72 2.24
CA LEU A 53 -4.29 1.66 2.49
C LEU A 53 -4.55 0.81 3.75
N GLN A 54 -5.70 0.96 4.40
CA GLN A 54 -5.98 0.30 5.69
C GLN A 54 -5.82 -1.23 5.67
N TRP A 55 -6.17 -1.85 4.55
CA TRP A 55 -6.10 -3.30 4.41
C TRP A 55 -4.68 -3.86 4.26
N ASN A 56 -3.67 -3.01 4.02
CA ASN A 56 -2.27 -3.43 3.93
C ASN A 56 -1.32 -2.68 4.88
N VAL A 57 -1.89 -1.92 5.82
CA VAL A 57 -1.14 -1.25 6.88
C VAL A 57 -1.42 -1.93 8.21
N GLU A 58 -0.38 -2.35 8.90
CA GLU A 58 -0.47 -2.92 10.23
C GLU A 58 0.18 -1.99 11.26
N ASP A 59 -0.62 -1.60 12.24
CA ASP A 59 -0.17 -0.80 13.36
C ASP A 59 0.33 -1.67 14.49
N ASN A 60 1.29 -1.11 15.25
CA ASN A 60 1.86 -1.78 16.41
C ASN A 60 2.53 -3.13 16.10
N TYR A 61 3.09 -3.23 14.90
CA TYR A 61 3.80 -4.42 14.44
C TYR A 61 5.12 -4.58 15.23
N PRO A 62 5.34 -5.73 15.89
CA PRO A 62 6.54 -5.94 16.69
C PRO A 62 7.72 -6.38 15.82
N LEU A 63 8.81 -5.66 15.88
CA LEU A 63 10.09 -6.07 15.31
C LEU A 63 11.02 -6.50 16.44
N THR A 64 11.50 -7.74 16.39
CA THR A 64 12.36 -8.34 17.41
C THR A 64 13.69 -8.81 16.80
N PRO A 65 14.81 -8.70 17.54
CA PRO A 65 16.08 -9.17 17.05
C PRO A 65 16.14 -10.71 17.00
N ASP A 66 16.84 -11.21 16.00
CA ASP A 66 17.21 -12.63 15.91
C ASP A 66 18.32 -13.01 16.93
N ILE A 67 18.78 -14.26 16.91
CA ILE A 67 19.82 -14.76 17.82
C ILE A 67 21.16 -14.01 17.71
N HIS A 68 21.38 -13.30 16.60
CA HIS A 68 22.57 -12.48 16.35
C HIS A 68 22.35 -11.00 16.72
N GLY A 69 21.17 -10.67 17.26
CA GLY A 69 20.78 -9.30 17.58
C GLY A 69 20.36 -8.47 16.37
N LEU A 70 20.15 -9.08 15.20
CA LEU A 70 19.75 -8.38 13.97
C LEU A 70 18.23 -8.38 13.81
N ILE A 71 17.67 -7.24 13.48
CA ILE A 71 16.24 -7.12 13.13
C ILE A 71 16.10 -7.08 11.62
N LYS A 72 15.67 -8.20 11.05
CA LYS A 72 15.45 -8.36 9.60
C LYS A 72 13.97 -8.19 9.26
N LEU A 73 13.70 -7.42 8.21
CA LEU A 73 12.35 -7.24 7.72
C LEU A 73 11.95 -8.41 6.82
N HIS A 74 10.69 -8.82 6.94
CA HIS A 74 10.10 -9.77 5.99
C HIS A 74 10.02 -9.12 4.58
N PRO A 75 10.26 -9.87 3.48
CA PRO A 75 10.24 -9.34 2.12
C PRO A 75 8.92 -8.67 1.70
N SER A 76 7.82 -9.02 2.34
CA SER A 76 6.53 -8.35 2.12
C SER A 76 6.42 -6.96 2.72
N ILE A 77 7.31 -6.59 3.65
CA ILE A 77 7.30 -5.26 4.28
C ILE A 77 8.01 -4.28 3.36
N VAL A 78 7.27 -3.32 2.81
CA VAL A 78 7.79 -2.32 1.87
C VAL A 78 7.99 -0.95 2.48
N ARG A 79 7.33 -0.68 3.59
CA ARG A 79 7.49 0.57 4.33
C ARG A 79 7.41 0.29 5.82
N VAL A 80 8.25 0.96 6.58
CA VAL A 80 8.24 0.94 8.04
C VAL A 80 8.22 2.38 8.54
N HIS A 81 7.32 2.66 9.46
CA HIS A 81 7.28 3.91 10.20
C HIS A 81 7.47 3.62 11.68
N PHE A 82 8.62 4.02 12.21
CA PHE A 82 8.91 3.87 13.63
C PHE A 82 8.15 4.93 14.43
N ARG A 83 7.55 4.52 15.55
CA ARG A 83 6.83 5.43 16.45
C ARG A 83 7.82 6.17 17.34
N GLU A 84 7.66 7.46 17.47
CA GLU A 84 8.35 8.28 18.46
C GLU A 84 7.56 8.31 19.81
N PRO A 85 8.23 8.55 20.93
CA PRO A 85 9.65 8.83 21.10
C PRO A 85 10.43 7.56 21.44
N THR A 86 11.47 7.31 20.69
CA THR A 86 12.51 6.37 21.07
C THR A 86 13.77 7.15 21.39
N ASP A 87 14.53 6.70 22.35
CA ASP A 87 15.92 7.12 22.62
C ASP A 87 16.84 6.76 21.44
N ARG A 88 16.29 6.31 20.34
CA ARG A 88 16.97 5.79 19.15
C ARG A 88 16.38 6.37 17.89
N GLU A 89 17.22 6.82 16.99
CA GLU A 89 16.84 7.16 15.62
C GLU A 89 17.00 5.93 14.72
N LEU A 90 15.89 5.29 14.39
CA LEU A 90 15.88 4.06 13.61
C LEU A 90 15.63 4.35 12.13
N THR A 91 16.29 3.59 11.27
CA THR A 91 16.07 3.61 9.81
C THR A 91 16.23 2.21 9.25
N ILE A 92 15.80 2.02 7.99
CA ILE A 92 16.02 0.77 7.26
C ILE A 92 17.19 0.94 6.32
N ARG A 93 18.14 -0.01 6.38
CA ARG A 93 19.24 -0.13 5.41
C ARG A 93 19.26 -1.54 4.84
N GLY A 94 18.99 -1.64 3.54
CA GLY A 94 18.69 -2.93 2.92
C GLY A 94 17.39 -3.49 3.49
N ASN A 95 17.45 -4.67 4.09
CA ASN A 95 16.30 -5.31 4.75
C ASN A 95 16.45 -5.38 6.28
N GLN A 96 17.29 -4.52 6.87
CA GLN A 96 17.59 -4.54 8.31
C GLN A 96 17.33 -3.19 8.95
N VAL A 97 16.93 -3.21 10.22
CA VAL A 97 16.85 -2.01 11.06
C VAL A 97 18.25 -1.57 11.45
N TYR A 98 18.50 -0.27 11.36
CA TYR A 98 19.76 0.36 11.72
C TYR A 98 19.51 1.50 12.71
N ASP A 99 20.28 1.50 13.80
CA ASP A 99 20.30 2.58 14.79
C ASP A 99 21.28 3.66 14.32
N ARG A 100 20.77 4.86 14.03
CA ARG A 100 21.56 5.98 13.52
C ARG A 100 22.37 6.68 14.61
N ILE A 101 21.93 6.59 15.87
CA ILE A 101 22.64 7.20 17.01
C ILE A 101 23.84 6.35 17.41
N ASN A 102 23.61 5.04 17.60
CA ASN A 102 24.64 4.11 18.01
C ASN A 102 25.45 3.52 16.85
N HIS A 103 25.10 3.89 15.60
CA HIS A 103 25.76 3.42 14.37
C HIS A 103 25.87 1.89 14.27
N THR A 104 24.80 1.17 14.66
CA THR A 104 24.83 -0.30 14.73
C THR A 104 23.58 -0.93 14.12
N PHE A 105 23.71 -2.18 13.66
CA PHE A 105 22.61 -3.06 13.28
C PHE A 105 22.19 -4.00 14.43
N THR A 106 22.97 -4.02 15.53
CA THR A 106 22.79 -4.98 16.60
C THR A 106 21.96 -4.38 17.74
N PHE A 107 20.95 -5.12 18.13
CA PHE A 107 20.04 -4.75 19.21
C PHE A 107 20.12 -5.79 20.34
N PRO A 108 19.99 -5.38 21.61
CA PRO A 108 19.95 -6.31 22.73
C PRO A 108 18.83 -7.34 22.59
N GLN A 109 19.08 -8.57 23.03
CA GLN A 109 18.03 -9.60 23.09
C GLN A 109 16.88 -9.14 24.00
N GLY A 110 15.64 -9.44 23.58
CA GLY A 110 14.45 -9.00 24.28
C GLY A 110 14.00 -7.57 23.92
N THR A 111 14.73 -6.84 23.08
CA THR A 111 14.25 -5.56 22.54
C THR A 111 13.04 -5.84 21.64
N ALA A 112 11.94 -5.09 21.84
CA ALA A 112 10.81 -5.07 20.93
C ALA A 112 10.61 -3.64 20.44
N ILE A 113 10.67 -3.45 19.12
CA ILE A 113 10.42 -2.17 18.47
C ILE A 113 9.06 -2.23 17.81
N PHE A 114 8.14 -1.39 18.26
CA PHE A 114 6.81 -1.32 17.68
C PHE A 114 6.76 -0.25 16.60
N CYS A 115 6.23 -0.61 15.44
CA CYS A 115 6.18 0.27 14.28
C CYS A 115 4.86 0.09 13.52
N THR A 116 4.60 0.98 12.58
CA THR A 116 3.57 0.82 11.56
C THR A 116 4.24 0.31 10.30
N VAL A 117 3.75 -0.78 9.73
CA VAL A 117 4.29 -1.38 8.50
C VAL A 117 3.27 -1.34 7.38
N THR A 118 3.75 -1.18 6.15
CA THR A 118 2.94 -1.38 4.93
C THR A 118 3.40 -2.67 4.28
N LEU A 119 2.45 -3.56 4.02
CA LEU A 119 2.69 -4.89 3.45
C LEU A 119 2.36 -4.93 1.96
N LEU A 120 3.10 -5.74 1.21
CA LEU A 120 2.69 -6.22 -0.11
C LEU A 120 1.95 -7.54 0.04
N LEU A 121 0.69 -7.55 -0.37
CA LEU A 121 -0.17 -8.72 -0.36
C LEU A 121 -0.29 -9.30 -1.78
N PRO A 122 -0.44 -10.62 -1.92
CA PRO A 122 -0.82 -11.24 -3.19
C PRO A 122 -2.14 -10.65 -3.73
N PHE A 123 -2.29 -10.64 -5.06
CA PHE A 123 -3.46 -10.03 -5.71
C PHE A 123 -4.79 -10.58 -5.17
N GLU A 124 -4.87 -11.89 -4.89
CA GLU A 124 -6.05 -12.56 -4.36
C GLU A 124 -6.40 -12.18 -2.92
N GLN A 125 -5.49 -11.56 -2.19
CA GLN A 125 -5.74 -11.07 -0.82
C GLN A 125 -6.20 -9.63 -0.78
N LEU A 126 -6.17 -8.93 -1.91
CA LEU A 126 -6.64 -7.54 -2.00
C LEU A 126 -8.18 -7.49 -1.89
N PRO A 127 -8.76 -6.42 -1.31
CA PRO A 127 -10.19 -6.16 -1.40
C PRO A 127 -10.63 -6.00 -2.87
N GLU A 128 -11.88 -6.36 -3.17
CA GLU A 128 -12.39 -6.34 -4.55
C GLU A 128 -12.27 -4.94 -5.21
N ALA A 129 -12.54 -3.88 -4.48
CA ALA A 129 -12.34 -2.51 -4.99
C ALA A 129 -10.88 -2.22 -5.37
N ALA A 130 -9.92 -2.75 -4.60
CA ALA A 130 -8.50 -2.61 -4.90
C ALA A 130 -8.10 -3.44 -6.12
N ARG A 131 -8.59 -4.69 -6.24
CA ARG A 131 -8.37 -5.54 -7.43
C ARG A 131 -8.90 -4.87 -8.68
N ARG A 132 -10.15 -4.36 -8.63
CA ARG A 132 -10.78 -3.67 -9.76
C ARG A 132 -10.00 -2.42 -10.16
N TYR A 133 -9.64 -1.56 -9.21
CA TYR A 133 -8.85 -0.36 -9.49
C TYR A 133 -7.49 -0.71 -10.11
N THR A 134 -6.77 -1.67 -9.51
CA THR A 134 -5.47 -2.14 -10.02
C THR A 134 -5.59 -2.69 -11.44
N THR A 135 -6.63 -3.49 -11.72
CA THR A 135 -6.87 -4.07 -13.03
C THR A 135 -7.13 -2.99 -14.09
N LEU A 136 -8.00 -2.01 -13.81
CA LEU A 136 -8.30 -0.95 -14.77
C LEU A 136 -7.12 -0.01 -15.01
N LYS A 137 -6.34 0.30 -13.98
CA LYS A 137 -5.10 1.07 -14.12
C LYS A 137 -4.06 0.30 -14.94
N ALA A 138 -3.89 -0.99 -14.67
CA ALA A 138 -2.99 -1.86 -15.42
C ALA A 138 -3.43 -2.01 -16.90
N LEU A 139 -4.74 -2.16 -17.14
CA LEU A 139 -5.32 -2.21 -18.49
C LEU A 139 -4.95 -0.98 -19.30
N ARG A 140 -5.13 0.23 -18.75
CA ARG A 140 -4.77 1.47 -19.44
C ARG A 140 -3.28 1.52 -19.79
N ILE A 141 -2.41 1.20 -18.83
CA ILE A 141 -0.95 1.18 -19.04
C ILE A 141 -0.57 0.14 -20.10
N PHE A 142 -1.19 -1.05 -20.04
CA PHE A 142 -0.95 -2.12 -21.00
C PHE A 142 -1.34 -1.70 -22.42
N GLN A 143 -2.52 -1.14 -22.58
CA GLN A 143 -3.03 -0.66 -23.85
C GLN A 143 -2.18 0.50 -24.41
N GLU A 144 -1.74 1.43 -23.57
CA GLU A 144 -0.85 2.52 -23.98
C GLU A 144 0.50 1.99 -24.49
N ARG A 145 1.03 0.93 -23.86
CA ARG A 145 2.32 0.32 -24.28
C ARG A 145 2.20 -0.54 -25.55
N VAL A 146 1.06 -1.23 -25.75
CA VAL A 146 0.87 -2.18 -26.86
C VAL A 146 0.24 -1.51 -28.08
N VAL A 147 -0.84 -0.74 -27.88
CA VAL A 147 -1.66 -0.18 -28.98
C VAL A 147 -1.36 1.30 -29.22
N GLY A 148 -1.05 2.06 -28.17
CA GLY A 148 -0.72 3.49 -28.29
C GLY A 148 -1.89 4.38 -28.70
N SER A 149 -3.16 3.95 -28.51
CA SER A 149 -4.34 4.73 -28.91
C SER A 149 -4.73 5.75 -27.83
N GLN A 150 -4.62 7.03 -28.15
CA GLN A 150 -5.03 8.12 -27.24
C GLN A 150 -6.53 8.14 -26.97
N VAL A 151 -7.35 7.78 -27.96
CA VAL A 151 -8.83 7.79 -27.82
C VAL A 151 -9.28 6.73 -26.82
N LEU A 152 -8.75 5.51 -26.93
CA LEU A 152 -9.07 4.43 -25.99
C LEU A 152 -8.56 4.74 -24.59
N SER A 153 -7.38 5.34 -24.47
CA SER A 153 -6.80 5.77 -23.19
C SER A 153 -7.71 6.75 -22.45
N GLN A 154 -8.33 7.71 -23.12
CA GLN A 154 -9.28 8.65 -22.50
C GLN A 154 -10.50 7.97 -21.89
N TYR A 155 -11.09 6.99 -22.56
CA TYR A 155 -12.22 6.21 -22.02
C TYR A 155 -11.79 5.40 -20.80
N GLN A 156 -10.63 4.76 -20.87
CA GLN A 156 -10.11 3.96 -19.76
C GLN A 156 -9.73 4.82 -18.55
N GLN A 157 -9.25 6.05 -18.74
CA GLN A 157 -9.00 6.99 -17.66
C GLN A 157 -10.27 7.32 -16.86
N ALA A 158 -11.42 7.44 -17.53
CA ALA A 158 -12.70 7.66 -16.86
C ALA A 158 -13.12 6.46 -16.00
N ASP A 159 -12.89 5.23 -16.48
CA ASP A 159 -13.20 4.01 -15.74
C ASP A 159 -12.22 3.81 -14.57
N GLU A 160 -10.95 4.06 -14.76
CA GLU A 160 -9.92 4.08 -13.70
C GLU A 160 -10.27 5.09 -12.61
N ALA A 161 -10.66 6.32 -12.99
CA ALA A 161 -11.05 7.36 -12.04
C ALA A 161 -12.28 6.95 -11.21
N ARG A 162 -13.28 6.32 -11.82
CA ARG A 162 -14.46 5.78 -11.10
C ARG A 162 -14.07 4.68 -10.10
N ALA A 163 -13.21 3.75 -10.53
CA ALA A 163 -12.75 2.69 -9.66
C ALA A 163 -11.91 3.22 -8.49
N ARG A 164 -11.09 4.26 -8.72
CA ARG A 164 -10.36 4.93 -7.64
C ARG A 164 -11.30 5.58 -6.64
N VAL A 165 -12.35 6.25 -7.10
CA VAL A 165 -13.36 6.85 -6.21
C VAL A 165 -14.05 5.79 -5.36
N GLN A 166 -14.37 4.61 -5.94
CA GLN A 166 -14.95 3.49 -5.20
C GLN A 166 -13.98 2.97 -4.13
N LEU A 167 -12.71 2.74 -4.49
CA LEU A 167 -11.67 2.31 -3.55
C LEU A 167 -11.54 3.29 -2.38
N MET A 168 -11.38 4.58 -2.66
CA MET A 168 -11.29 5.60 -1.62
C MET A 168 -12.58 5.72 -0.79
N GLY A 169 -13.73 5.43 -1.38
CA GLY A 169 -15.02 5.38 -0.70
C GLY A 169 -15.09 4.22 0.32
N GLU A 170 -14.55 3.07 -0.01
CA GLU A 170 -14.47 1.91 0.90
C GLU A 170 -13.48 2.17 2.04
N GLU A 171 -12.30 2.72 1.73
CA GLU A 171 -11.31 3.14 2.72
C GLU A 171 -11.93 4.08 3.77
N ARG A 172 -12.65 5.11 3.33
CA ARG A 172 -13.32 6.06 4.26
C ARG A 172 -14.42 5.42 5.08
N ARG A 173 -15.09 4.37 4.60
CA ARG A 173 -16.13 3.65 5.36
C ARG A 173 -15.51 2.77 6.45
N GLN A 174 -14.34 2.21 6.18
CA GLN A 174 -13.59 1.44 7.18
C GLN A 174 -12.96 2.37 8.21
N ASP A 175 -12.59 3.58 7.81
CA ASP A 175 -12.06 4.65 8.65
C ASP A 175 -13.17 5.30 9.50
N ARG A 176 -13.95 4.50 10.21
CA ARG A 176 -14.89 5.06 11.19
C ARG A 176 -14.09 5.58 12.38
N PRO A 177 -13.68 6.88 12.39
CA PRO A 177 -13.04 7.42 13.56
C PRO A 177 -14.06 7.37 14.69
N ASN A 178 -13.78 6.60 15.72
CA ASN A 178 -14.52 6.70 16.95
C ASN A 178 -14.16 8.04 17.59
N LEU A 179 -14.90 9.08 17.22
CA LEU A 179 -14.70 10.46 17.69
C LEU A 179 -14.79 10.57 19.23
N LEU A 180 -15.46 9.60 19.87
CA LEU A 180 -15.64 9.57 21.32
C LEU A 180 -14.47 8.91 22.06
N MET A 181 -13.79 7.95 21.42
CA MET A 181 -12.71 7.17 22.05
C MET A 181 -11.30 7.69 21.74
N GLY A 182 -11.13 8.71 20.92
CA GLY A 182 -9.82 9.30 20.63
C GLY A 182 -8.84 8.37 19.91
N THR A 183 -9.32 7.29 19.29
CA THR A 183 -8.49 6.35 18.54
C THR A 183 -7.92 7.03 17.30
N TYR A 184 -6.61 7.08 17.23
CA TYR A 184 -5.85 7.80 16.22
C TYR A 184 -5.95 7.12 14.84
N PRO A 185 -6.32 7.86 13.76
CA PRO A 185 -6.21 7.33 12.41
C PRO A 185 -4.74 7.10 12.02
N PRO A 186 -4.47 6.15 11.12
CA PRO A 186 -3.13 5.88 10.65
C PRO A 186 -2.48 7.07 9.96
N VAL A 187 -1.17 7.05 9.96
CA VAL A 187 -0.24 8.10 9.50
C VAL A 187 -0.59 8.57 8.08
N GLY A 188 -0.89 9.86 7.94
CA GLY A 188 -1.14 10.52 6.65
C GLY A 188 -2.24 11.57 6.65
N THR A 189 -3.13 11.59 7.63
CA THR A 189 -4.14 12.64 7.75
C THR A 189 -3.68 13.72 8.73
N TRP A 190 -3.29 14.86 8.22
CA TRP A 190 -3.01 16.06 8.99
C TRP A 190 -4.24 16.44 9.80
N ARG A 191 -4.13 16.40 11.13
CA ARG A 191 -5.24 16.74 12.02
C ARG A 191 -5.40 18.24 12.15
N VAL A 192 -6.57 18.72 11.83
CA VAL A 192 -7.03 20.06 12.20
C VAL A 192 -6.85 20.31 13.71
N ARG A 193 -6.95 19.26 14.54
CA ARG A 193 -6.81 19.33 16.02
C ARG A 193 -5.40 19.69 16.49
N ASP A 194 -4.34 19.20 15.83
CA ASP A 194 -2.96 19.53 16.25
C ASP A 194 -2.58 20.97 15.89
N ALA A 195 -3.17 21.52 14.82
CA ALA A 195 -3.02 22.93 14.48
C ALA A 195 -3.70 23.85 15.52
N VAL A 196 -4.84 23.44 16.07
CA VAL A 196 -5.57 24.21 17.09
C VAL A 196 -4.88 24.13 18.46
N MET A 197 -4.35 22.95 18.84
CA MET A 197 -3.66 22.78 20.12
C MET A 197 -2.30 23.49 20.18
N ARG A 198 -1.56 23.55 19.07
CA ARG A 198 -0.30 24.31 19.00
C ARG A 198 -0.54 25.82 19.14
N ARG A 199 -1.69 26.32 18.67
CA ARG A 199 -2.03 27.74 18.78
C ARG A 199 -2.34 28.17 20.23
N ASN A 200 -2.88 27.28 21.06
CA ASN A 200 -3.18 27.56 22.46
C ASN A 200 -1.97 27.47 23.41
N ASN A 201 -0.88 26.79 23.01
CA ASN A 201 0.29 26.65 23.87
C ASN A 201 1.30 27.80 23.70
N THR A 202 1.21 28.58 22.62
CA THR A 202 2.07 29.74 22.39
C THR A 202 1.61 30.97 23.16
N THR A 203 0.33 31.05 23.56
CA THR A 203 -0.22 32.19 24.30
C THR A 203 -0.02 32.10 25.82
N ARG A 204 0.47 30.97 26.35
CA ARG A 204 0.72 30.82 27.81
C ARG A 204 2.16 31.12 28.25
N ARG A 205 3.06 31.49 27.33
CA ARG A 205 4.47 31.85 27.66
C ARG A 205 4.78 33.33 27.66
N LEU A 206 3.79 34.21 27.52
CA LEU A 206 3.96 35.65 27.66
C LEU A 206 3.00 36.18 28.73
N GLY A 207 3.33 35.90 29.98
CA GLY A 207 2.66 36.44 31.16
C GLY A 207 3.65 36.43 32.33
N PHE A 208 4.24 37.56 32.54
CA PHE A 208 5.00 38.09 33.65
C PHE A 208 5.16 37.19 34.88
#